data_15e42d7d5184c26d3f02e7097d155776
#
_entry.id   15e42d7d5184c26d3f02e7097d155776
#
_cell.length_a   1.000
_cell.length_b   1.000
_cell.length_c   1.000
_cell.angle_alpha   90.00
_cell.angle_beta   90.00
_cell.angle_gamma   90.00
#
_symmetry.space_group_name_H-M   'P 1'
#
loop_
_entity.id
_entity.type
_entity.pdbx_description
1 polymer ?
#
loop_
_entity_poly.entity_id
_entity_poly.type
_entity_poly.pdbx_seq_one_letter_code
_entity_poly.pdbx_strand_id
1 'polypeptide(L)'
;FEYFRHDPNDPTSLSQDRVRTLLEDASGTLWVGTDSAGLNRFNAAAGTFDRFQNDPADPATLASDRVRSLCEDPDGSLWVGTDGGGLSRLDRATGTFTHYRHDPRDPASLSSDRVKSLHIDRNGKLWVATYGGGLNRFERATRTFERFDHDPSDRTALAAAVVNSVITDSNGNLWVGTDDGLSQRMLPTQQFVNHRHDPANPWSLVSNHVLSLYEDA
;
A
#
# COMPACT_ATOMS: atom_id res chain seq x y z
N PHE A 1 -13.09 19.46 -18.14
CA PHE A 1 -12.05 18.51 -17.69
C PHE A 1 -10.71 18.92 -18.28
N GLU A 2 -9.67 18.94 -17.45
CA GLU A 2 -8.28 19.08 -17.87
C GLU A 2 -7.64 17.70 -17.95
N TYR A 3 -6.81 17.46 -18.97
CA TYR A 3 -6.19 16.16 -19.20
C TYR A 3 -4.68 16.29 -19.11
N PHE A 4 -4.07 15.49 -18.23
CA PHE A 4 -2.62 15.37 -18.12
C PHE A 4 -2.18 14.04 -18.73
N ARG A 5 -1.27 14.11 -19.70
CA ARG A 5 -0.76 12.93 -20.41
C ARG A 5 0.76 12.92 -20.43
N HIS A 6 1.30 11.76 -20.67
CA HIS A 6 2.72 11.59 -20.92
C HIS A 6 3.09 12.16 -22.29
N ASP A 7 4.11 13.02 -22.32
CA ASP A 7 4.80 13.45 -23.53
C ASP A 7 6.28 13.05 -23.42
N PRO A 8 6.80 12.18 -24.31
CA PRO A 8 8.20 11.75 -24.27
C PRO A 8 9.21 12.88 -24.54
N ASN A 9 8.77 14.00 -25.12
CA ASN A 9 9.60 15.18 -25.39
C ASN A 9 9.54 16.22 -24.27
N ASP A 10 8.62 16.07 -23.30
CA ASP A 10 8.49 16.96 -22.16
C ASP A 10 8.78 16.21 -20.84
N PRO A 11 9.97 16.41 -20.23
CA PRO A 11 10.33 15.78 -18.96
C PRO A 11 9.48 16.24 -17.78
N THR A 12 8.70 17.32 -17.94
CA THR A 12 7.80 17.86 -16.91
C THR A 12 6.36 17.38 -17.05
N SER A 13 6.03 16.63 -18.09
CA SER A 13 4.73 15.97 -18.26
C SER A 13 4.59 14.79 -17.28
N LEU A 14 3.40 14.20 -17.18
CA LEU A 14 3.19 12.95 -16.42
C LEU A 14 4.15 11.85 -16.93
N SER A 15 4.76 11.08 -16.03
CA SER A 15 5.79 10.09 -16.42
C SER A 15 5.25 8.93 -17.26
N GLN A 16 3.95 8.59 -17.13
CA GLN A 16 3.27 7.53 -17.89
C GLN A 16 1.74 7.69 -17.79
N ASP A 17 0.99 7.34 -18.84
CA ASP A 17 -0.48 7.41 -18.87
C ASP A 17 -1.18 6.32 -18.02
N ARG A 18 -0.47 5.24 -17.67
CA ARG A 18 -1.03 4.17 -16.82
C ARG A 18 -0.89 4.54 -15.35
N VAL A 19 -1.86 5.28 -14.85
CA VAL A 19 -1.96 5.64 -13.41
C VAL A 19 -2.50 4.45 -12.62
N ARG A 20 -1.91 4.18 -11.45
CA ARG A 20 -2.30 3.10 -10.53
C ARG A 20 -2.87 3.61 -9.22
N THR A 21 -2.34 4.71 -8.73
CA THR A 21 -2.74 5.25 -7.44
C THR A 21 -2.61 6.77 -7.43
N LEU A 22 -3.48 7.41 -6.69
CA LEU A 22 -3.50 8.85 -6.45
C LEU A 22 -3.56 9.07 -4.94
N LEU A 23 -2.90 10.11 -4.49
CA LEU A 23 -3.00 10.61 -3.12
C LEU A 23 -2.91 12.14 -3.14
N GLU A 24 -3.89 12.80 -2.56
CA GLU A 24 -3.76 14.19 -2.15
C GLU A 24 -3.29 14.22 -0.70
N ASP A 25 -2.16 14.86 -0.45
CA ASP A 25 -1.59 14.95 0.89
C ASP A 25 -2.22 16.11 1.70
N ALA A 26 -1.91 16.19 3.00
CA ALA A 26 -2.45 17.20 3.90
C ALA A 26 -2.11 18.65 3.49
N SER A 27 -1.12 18.85 2.62
CA SER A 27 -0.79 20.16 2.03
C SER A 27 -1.57 20.49 0.76
N GLY A 28 -2.41 19.55 0.25
CA GLY A 28 -3.12 19.66 -1.02
C GLY A 28 -2.26 19.29 -2.23
N THR A 29 -1.07 18.70 -2.05
CA THR A 29 -0.25 18.25 -3.16
C THR A 29 -0.74 16.90 -3.67
N LEU A 30 -0.99 16.80 -4.99
CA LEU A 30 -1.37 15.55 -5.63
C LEU A 30 -0.14 14.72 -6.00
N TRP A 31 -0.12 13.49 -5.51
CA TRP A 31 0.86 12.46 -5.84
C TRP A 31 0.25 11.41 -6.76
N VAL A 32 0.99 11.00 -7.79
CA VAL A 32 0.52 10.08 -8.82
C VAL A 32 1.51 8.94 -8.98
N GLY A 33 1.10 7.74 -8.60
CA GLY A 33 1.87 6.52 -8.82
C GLY A 33 1.50 5.86 -10.15
N THR A 34 2.50 5.47 -10.92
CA THR A 34 2.33 4.87 -12.25
C THR A 34 2.69 3.39 -12.27
N ASP A 35 2.30 2.70 -13.35
CA ASP A 35 2.50 1.25 -13.51
C ASP A 35 3.97 0.85 -13.66
N SER A 36 4.81 1.70 -14.28
CA SER A 36 6.22 1.40 -14.56
C SER A 36 7.12 2.61 -14.80
N ALA A 37 6.69 3.82 -14.42
CA ALA A 37 7.48 5.05 -14.60
C ALA A 37 7.57 5.90 -13.31
N GLY A 38 7.46 5.24 -12.17
CA GLY A 38 7.72 5.81 -10.87
C GLY A 38 6.59 6.63 -10.29
N LEU A 39 6.96 7.52 -9.38
CA LEU A 39 6.10 8.43 -8.63
C LEU A 39 6.21 9.84 -9.22
N ASN A 40 5.08 10.54 -9.29
CA ASN A 40 5.02 11.93 -9.76
C ASN A 40 4.41 12.81 -8.67
N ARG A 41 4.95 14.01 -8.51
CA ARG A 41 4.37 15.09 -7.70
C ARG A 41 3.83 16.18 -8.62
N PHE A 42 2.55 16.48 -8.55
CA PHE A 42 1.94 17.53 -9.37
C PHE A 42 2.24 18.92 -8.80
N ASN A 43 2.76 19.79 -9.64
CA ASN A 43 2.91 21.22 -9.38
C ASN A 43 1.74 21.96 -9.98
N ALA A 44 0.73 22.27 -9.17
CA ALA A 44 -0.49 22.91 -9.62
C ALA A 44 -0.28 24.34 -10.16
N ALA A 45 0.73 25.07 -9.69
CA ALA A 45 1.03 26.43 -10.14
C ALA A 45 1.61 26.47 -11.58
N ALA A 46 2.37 25.43 -11.94
CA ALA A 46 3.01 25.32 -13.25
C ALA A 46 2.27 24.38 -14.21
N GLY A 47 1.35 23.53 -13.69
CA GLY A 47 0.70 22.47 -14.46
C GLY A 47 1.65 21.33 -14.86
N THR A 48 2.72 21.12 -14.10
CA THR A 48 3.81 20.17 -14.41
C THR A 48 3.97 19.09 -13.35
N PHE A 49 4.82 18.10 -13.63
CA PHE A 49 5.13 17.00 -12.70
C PHE A 49 6.62 16.91 -12.40
N ASP A 50 6.98 16.80 -11.13
CA ASP A 50 8.30 16.33 -10.71
C ASP A 50 8.26 14.79 -10.66
N ARG A 51 9.26 14.14 -11.24
CA ARG A 51 9.31 12.67 -11.35
C ARG A 51 10.33 12.10 -10.38
N PHE A 52 9.93 11.06 -9.65
CA PHE A 52 10.80 10.26 -8.78
C PHE A 52 10.85 8.84 -9.35
N GLN A 53 12.01 8.45 -9.84
CA GLN A 53 12.23 7.18 -10.52
C GLN A 53 13.32 6.37 -9.82
N ASN A 54 13.34 5.07 -10.08
CA ASN A 54 14.40 4.19 -9.63
C ASN A 54 15.68 4.44 -10.43
N ASP A 55 16.77 4.71 -9.73
CA ASP A 55 18.12 4.61 -10.24
C ASP A 55 18.84 3.47 -9.50
N PRO A 56 19.17 2.34 -10.16
CA PRO A 56 19.87 1.23 -9.51
C PRO A 56 21.26 1.59 -8.95
N ALA A 57 21.85 2.69 -9.43
CA ALA A 57 23.16 3.17 -8.96
C ALA A 57 23.04 4.08 -7.73
N ASP A 58 21.85 4.62 -7.44
CA ASP A 58 21.61 5.49 -6.29
C ASP A 58 20.54 4.89 -5.34
N PRO A 59 20.95 4.32 -4.20
CA PRO A 59 20.03 3.73 -3.23
C PRO A 59 19.13 4.74 -2.52
N ALA A 60 19.32 6.04 -2.71
CA ALA A 60 18.46 7.08 -2.16
C ALA A 60 17.27 7.43 -3.07
N THR A 61 17.18 6.85 -4.28
CA THR A 61 16.05 7.01 -5.20
C THR A 61 14.94 5.99 -4.91
N LEU A 62 13.82 6.03 -5.64
CA LEU A 62 12.69 5.12 -5.47
C LEU A 62 13.12 3.65 -5.69
N ALA A 63 12.65 2.71 -4.88
CA ALA A 63 13.07 1.30 -4.94
C ALA A 63 12.62 0.53 -6.20
N SER A 64 11.52 0.97 -6.83
CA SER A 64 10.98 0.41 -8.07
C SER A 64 10.00 1.39 -8.71
N ASP A 65 10.03 1.51 -10.03
CA ASP A 65 9.11 2.36 -10.79
C ASP A 65 7.66 1.85 -10.84
N ARG A 66 7.39 0.67 -10.30
CA ARG A 66 6.05 0.06 -10.27
C ARG A 66 5.33 0.43 -8.99
N VAL A 67 4.77 1.66 -8.94
CA VAL A 67 4.08 2.17 -7.75
C VAL A 67 2.65 1.62 -7.70
N ARG A 68 2.25 1.05 -6.55
CA ARG A 68 0.94 0.41 -6.34
C ARG A 68 0.06 1.14 -5.34
N SER A 69 0.66 1.73 -4.32
CA SER A 69 -0.06 2.39 -3.24
C SER A 69 0.75 3.52 -2.63
N LEU A 70 0.05 4.52 -2.12
CA LEU A 70 0.60 5.70 -1.47
C LEU A 70 -0.14 5.90 -0.14
N CYS A 71 0.57 6.37 0.87
CA CYS A 71 -0.01 6.77 2.14
C CYS A 71 0.83 7.86 2.79
N GLU A 72 0.20 8.93 3.28
CA GLU A 72 0.91 9.97 4.02
C GLU A 72 1.07 9.58 5.48
N ASP A 73 2.29 9.71 5.99
CA ASP A 73 2.61 9.51 7.40
C ASP A 73 2.18 10.73 8.23
N PRO A 74 1.73 10.57 9.49
CA PRO A 74 1.45 11.70 10.38
C PRO A 74 2.61 12.69 10.58
N ASP A 75 3.86 12.28 10.32
CA ASP A 75 5.01 13.18 10.34
C ASP A 75 5.27 13.93 9.02
N GLY A 76 4.36 13.77 8.04
CA GLY A 76 4.42 14.41 6.74
C GLY A 76 5.27 13.70 5.70
N SER A 77 5.96 12.59 6.02
CA SER A 77 6.64 11.78 5.01
C SER A 77 5.65 10.97 4.17
N LEU A 78 6.06 10.48 3.00
CA LEU A 78 5.22 9.70 2.11
C LEU A 78 5.69 8.25 2.06
N TRP A 79 4.79 7.31 2.35
CA TRP A 79 5.00 5.88 2.14
C TRP A 79 4.58 5.48 0.74
N VAL A 80 5.44 4.73 0.07
CA VAL A 80 5.27 4.28 -1.31
C VAL A 80 5.40 2.77 -1.36
N GLY A 81 4.31 2.09 -1.62
CA GLY A 81 4.27 0.64 -1.85
C GLY A 81 4.54 0.32 -3.31
N THR A 82 5.49 -0.56 -3.58
CA THR A 82 5.91 -0.91 -4.94
C THR A 82 5.75 -2.40 -5.23
N ASP A 83 5.67 -2.76 -6.51
CA ASP A 83 5.65 -4.15 -6.97
C ASP A 83 7.09 -4.58 -7.29
N GLY A 84 7.74 -5.23 -6.34
CA GLY A 84 9.08 -5.79 -6.46
C GLY A 84 10.21 -4.98 -5.80
N GLY A 85 9.94 -3.75 -5.33
CA GLY A 85 10.92 -2.95 -4.57
C GLY A 85 10.63 -2.86 -3.08
N GLY A 86 9.57 -3.51 -2.60
CA GLY A 86 9.12 -3.42 -1.22
C GLY A 86 8.43 -2.11 -0.89
N LEU A 87 8.68 -1.62 0.31
CA LEU A 87 8.12 -0.39 0.85
C LEU A 87 9.21 0.69 0.89
N SER A 88 8.91 1.87 0.39
CA SER A 88 9.78 3.04 0.41
C SER A 88 9.14 4.16 1.22
N ARG A 89 9.95 4.91 1.95
CA ARG A 89 9.55 6.12 2.67
C ARG A 89 10.31 7.31 2.12
N LEU A 90 9.60 8.27 1.55
CA LEU A 90 10.14 9.53 1.03
C LEU A 90 10.22 10.56 2.16
N ASP A 91 11.42 11.06 2.43
CA ASP A 91 11.63 12.32 3.13
C ASP A 91 11.43 13.47 2.13
N ARG A 92 10.38 14.24 2.31
CA ARG A 92 10.01 15.33 1.38
C ARG A 92 10.95 16.52 1.44
N ALA A 93 11.68 16.71 2.56
CA ALA A 93 12.60 17.82 2.73
C ALA A 93 13.90 17.60 1.94
N THR A 94 14.37 16.35 1.90
CA THR A 94 15.61 15.97 1.21
C THR A 94 15.38 15.38 -0.17
N GLY A 95 14.16 14.88 -0.45
CA GLY A 95 13.82 14.15 -1.67
C GLY A 95 14.38 12.73 -1.70
N THR A 96 14.89 12.21 -0.58
CA THR A 96 15.54 10.90 -0.50
C THR A 96 14.60 9.82 0.03
N PHE A 97 14.84 8.58 -0.38
CA PHE A 97 14.05 7.42 0.03
C PHE A 97 14.83 6.53 1.01
N THR A 98 14.11 5.98 1.98
CA THR A 98 14.54 4.85 2.81
C THR A 98 13.72 3.63 2.43
N HIS A 99 14.35 2.44 2.31
CA HIS A 99 13.69 1.24 1.84
C HIS A 99 13.59 0.16 2.91
N TYR A 100 12.47 -0.55 2.87
CA TYR A 100 12.18 -1.73 3.68
C TYR A 100 11.85 -2.87 2.72
N ARG A 101 12.69 -3.90 2.72
CA ARG A 101 12.59 -5.04 1.82
C ARG A 101 12.44 -6.35 2.57
N HIS A 102 11.98 -7.34 1.85
CA HIS A 102 11.96 -8.72 2.35
C HIS A 102 13.37 -9.27 2.46
N ASP A 103 13.71 -9.81 3.65
CA ASP A 103 14.87 -10.68 3.86
C ASP A 103 14.37 -12.04 4.38
N PRO A 104 14.57 -13.13 3.65
CA PRO A 104 14.11 -14.46 4.09
C PRO A 104 14.81 -14.97 5.36
N ARG A 105 15.93 -14.35 5.77
CA ARG A 105 16.68 -14.68 7.00
C ARG A 105 16.23 -13.85 8.19
N ASP A 106 15.47 -12.78 7.96
CA ASP A 106 14.97 -11.89 9.01
C ASP A 106 13.44 -11.95 9.08
N PRO A 107 12.87 -12.67 10.06
CA PRO A 107 11.42 -12.74 10.24
C PRO A 107 10.79 -11.40 10.63
N ALA A 108 11.57 -10.41 11.05
CA ALA A 108 11.12 -9.07 11.38
C ALA A 108 11.22 -8.09 10.19
N SER A 109 11.73 -8.53 9.03
CA SER A 109 11.68 -7.76 7.78
C SER A 109 10.28 -7.77 7.16
N LEU A 110 10.06 -6.97 6.10
CA LEU A 110 8.82 -7.02 5.30
C LEU A 110 8.60 -8.44 4.75
N SER A 111 7.36 -8.93 4.76
CA SER A 111 7.05 -10.32 4.36
C SER A 111 7.19 -10.59 2.85
N SER A 112 7.06 -9.56 2.00
CA SER A 112 7.19 -9.64 0.54
C SER A 112 7.49 -8.28 -0.07
N ASP A 113 8.36 -8.22 -1.08
CA ASP A 113 8.66 -6.98 -1.83
C ASP A 113 7.54 -6.53 -2.77
N ARG A 114 6.46 -7.28 -2.86
CA ARG A 114 5.29 -6.94 -3.68
C ARG A 114 4.19 -6.33 -2.82
N VAL A 115 4.28 -5.02 -2.58
CA VAL A 115 3.29 -4.27 -1.80
C VAL A 115 2.07 -3.94 -2.68
N LYS A 116 0.87 -4.20 -2.17
CA LYS A 116 -0.41 -3.98 -2.84
C LYS A 116 -1.16 -2.77 -2.33
N SER A 117 -1.25 -2.63 -1.00
CA SER A 117 -2.02 -1.58 -0.34
C SER A 117 -1.32 -1.12 0.93
N LEU A 118 -1.46 0.16 1.22
CA LEU A 118 -0.98 0.80 2.43
C LEU A 118 -2.16 1.48 3.14
N HIS A 119 -2.15 1.42 4.46
CA HIS A 119 -3.13 2.11 5.29
C HIS A 119 -2.50 2.54 6.62
N ILE A 120 -2.76 3.77 7.05
CA ILE A 120 -2.41 4.24 8.40
C ILE A 120 -3.70 4.35 9.20
N ASP A 121 -3.75 3.61 10.30
CA ASP A 121 -4.91 3.65 11.20
C ASP A 121 -4.91 4.92 12.08
N ARG A 122 -6.02 5.15 12.80
CA ARG A 122 -6.21 6.32 13.67
C ARG A 122 -5.18 6.42 14.81
N ASN A 123 -4.49 5.31 15.12
CA ASN A 123 -3.41 5.25 16.11
C ASN A 123 -2.03 5.50 15.48
N GLY A 124 -1.98 5.85 14.19
CA GLY A 124 -0.76 6.08 13.44
C GLY A 124 0.02 4.81 13.08
N LYS A 125 -0.60 3.61 13.17
CA LYS A 125 0.05 2.36 12.77
C LYS A 125 -0.05 2.17 11.27
N LEU A 126 1.07 1.91 10.62
CA LEU A 126 1.13 1.59 9.20
C LEU A 126 0.89 0.10 8.98
N TRP A 127 -0.12 -0.21 8.18
CA TRP A 127 -0.46 -1.54 7.70
C TRP A 127 -0.03 -1.68 6.24
N VAL A 128 0.62 -2.79 5.92
CA VAL A 128 1.21 -3.07 4.61
C VAL A 128 0.68 -4.41 4.10
N ALA A 129 -0.20 -4.34 3.12
CA ALA A 129 -0.75 -5.50 2.44
C ALA A 129 0.19 -5.96 1.33
N THR A 130 0.47 -7.26 1.25
CA THR A 130 1.44 -7.80 0.30
C THR A 130 0.87 -8.94 -0.54
N TYR A 131 1.48 -9.16 -1.70
CA TYR A 131 1.20 -10.31 -2.55
C TYR A 131 2.01 -11.51 -2.07
N GLY A 132 1.32 -12.47 -1.48
CA GLY A 132 1.89 -13.76 -1.07
C GLY A 132 2.57 -13.78 0.31
N GLY A 133 2.70 -12.62 0.98
CA GLY A 133 3.28 -12.49 2.32
C GLY A 133 2.30 -12.02 3.40
N GLY A 134 0.99 -12.09 3.12
CA GLY A 134 -0.02 -11.68 4.09
C GLY A 134 -0.05 -10.18 4.37
N LEU A 135 -0.36 -9.82 5.60
CA LEU A 135 -0.44 -8.46 6.10
C LEU A 135 0.73 -8.19 7.07
N ASN A 136 1.28 -6.98 7.02
CA ASN A 136 2.33 -6.54 7.91
C ASN A 136 1.90 -5.29 8.67
N ARG A 137 2.36 -5.15 9.91
CA ARG A 137 2.28 -3.92 10.70
C ARG A 137 3.69 -3.39 10.94
N PHE A 138 3.96 -2.16 10.53
CA PHE A 138 5.26 -1.53 10.77
C PHE A 138 5.39 -1.06 12.21
N GLU A 139 6.47 -1.49 12.87
CA GLU A 139 6.84 -1.04 14.21
C GLU A 139 7.89 0.07 14.12
N ARG A 140 7.46 1.30 14.44
CA ARG A 140 8.26 2.52 14.22
C ARG A 140 9.52 2.57 15.08
N ALA A 141 9.44 2.08 16.34
CA ALA A 141 10.54 2.17 17.30
C ALA A 141 11.74 1.32 16.88
N THR A 142 11.49 0.14 16.35
CA THR A 142 12.50 -0.83 15.93
C THR A 142 12.76 -0.84 14.43
N ARG A 143 11.86 -0.21 13.63
CA ARG A 143 11.83 -0.25 12.16
C ARG A 143 11.69 -1.66 11.59
N THR A 144 10.93 -2.50 12.28
CA THR A 144 10.65 -3.89 11.94
C THR A 144 9.19 -4.09 11.58
N PHE A 145 8.82 -5.31 11.18
CA PHE A 145 7.45 -5.67 10.84
C PHE A 145 6.96 -6.82 11.70
N GLU A 146 5.76 -6.68 12.23
CA GLU A 146 4.97 -7.79 12.71
C GLU A 146 4.18 -8.34 11.53
N ARG A 147 4.27 -9.66 11.29
CA ARG A 147 3.61 -10.34 10.19
C ARG A 147 2.35 -11.04 10.65
N PHE A 148 1.32 -10.97 9.83
CA PHE A 148 0.07 -11.71 9.98
C PHE A 148 -0.08 -12.58 8.74
N ASP A 149 0.19 -13.86 8.91
CA ASP A 149 0.25 -14.82 7.82
C ASP A 149 -1.10 -15.56 7.65
N HIS A 150 -1.28 -16.17 6.48
CA HIS A 150 -2.32 -17.14 6.25
C HIS A 150 -1.82 -18.52 6.74
N ASP A 151 -2.61 -19.19 7.57
CA ASP A 151 -2.40 -20.59 7.95
C ASP A 151 -3.70 -21.37 7.65
N PRO A 152 -3.69 -22.31 6.68
CA PRO A 152 -4.88 -23.08 6.34
C PRO A 152 -5.37 -24.01 7.47
N SER A 153 -4.53 -24.29 8.48
CA SER A 153 -4.88 -25.06 9.66
C SER A 153 -5.49 -24.21 10.79
N ASP A 154 -5.30 -22.88 10.75
CA ASP A 154 -5.84 -21.94 11.72
C ASP A 154 -6.94 -21.07 11.10
N ARG A 155 -8.19 -21.34 11.47
CA ARG A 155 -9.36 -20.56 11.00
C ARG A 155 -9.38 -19.12 11.51
N THR A 156 -8.54 -18.77 12.47
CA THR A 156 -8.39 -17.42 13.04
C THR A 156 -7.22 -16.65 12.42
N ALA A 157 -6.46 -17.26 11.50
CA ALA A 157 -5.48 -16.60 10.67
C ALA A 157 -6.16 -15.84 9.50
N LEU A 158 -5.37 -15.10 8.71
CA LEU A 158 -5.88 -14.44 7.49
C LEU A 158 -6.49 -15.43 6.51
N ALA A 159 -7.53 -15.01 5.79
CA ALA A 159 -8.23 -15.83 4.81
C ALA A 159 -7.33 -16.32 3.67
N ALA A 160 -6.35 -15.50 3.24
CA ALA A 160 -5.35 -15.87 2.24
C ALA A 160 -4.04 -15.08 2.41
N ALA A 161 -2.95 -15.62 1.84
CA ALA A 161 -1.64 -14.96 1.83
C ALA A 161 -1.56 -13.76 0.85
N VAL A 162 -2.43 -13.70 -0.15
CA VAL A 162 -2.54 -12.55 -1.06
C VAL A 162 -3.52 -11.56 -0.48
N VAL A 163 -3.00 -10.43 -0.01
CA VAL A 163 -3.80 -9.32 0.54
C VAL A 163 -3.82 -8.19 -0.48
N ASN A 164 -5.04 -7.79 -0.91
CA ASN A 164 -5.26 -6.80 -1.95
C ASN A 164 -5.51 -5.40 -1.39
N SER A 165 -6.22 -5.31 -0.26
CA SER A 165 -6.61 -4.05 0.36
C SER A 165 -6.68 -4.17 1.87
N VAL A 166 -6.46 -3.06 2.56
CA VAL A 166 -6.57 -2.94 4.02
C VAL A 166 -7.11 -1.57 4.40
N ILE A 167 -8.10 -1.53 5.30
CA ILE A 167 -8.65 -0.30 5.89
C ILE A 167 -8.97 -0.53 7.37
N THR A 168 -9.13 0.57 8.11
CA THR A 168 -9.80 0.56 9.42
C THR A 168 -11.11 1.32 9.32
N ASP A 169 -12.19 0.73 9.85
CA ASP A 169 -13.50 1.38 9.88
C ASP A 169 -13.60 2.46 10.98
N SER A 170 -14.71 3.18 10.99
CA SER A 170 -15.00 4.24 11.94
C SER A 170 -15.01 3.77 13.40
N ASN A 171 -15.22 2.47 13.64
CA ASN A 171 -15.17 1.83 14.96
C ASN A 171 -13.76 1.35 15.34
N GLY A 172 -12.78 1.48 14.43
CA GLY A 172 -11.41 1.03 14.62
C GLY A 172 -11.16 -0.45 14.30
N ASN A 173 -12.13 -1.16 13.70
CA ASN A 173 -11.91 -2.54 13.24
C ASN A 173 -11.07 -2.54 11.97
N LEU A 174 -10.12 -3.45 11.91
CA LEU A 174 -9.30 -3.64 10.70
C LEU A 174 -9.96 -4.64 9.76
N TRP A 175 -10.14 -4.23 8.51
CA TRP A 175 -10.70 -5.03 7.44
C TRP A 175 -9.64 -5.29 6.36
N VAL A 176 -9.53 -6.53 5.93
CA VAL A 176 -8.48 -7.01 5.03
C VAL A 176 -9.11 -7.79 3.88
N GLY A 177 -9.08 -7.21 2.68
CA GLY A 177 -9.55 -7.85 1.46
C GLY A 177 -8.48 -8.77 0.88
N THR A 178 -8.82 -10.04 0.66
CA THR A 178 -7.90 -11.06 0.19
C THR A 178 -8.39 -11.77 -1.08
N ASP A 179 -7.58 -12.64 -1.64
CA ASP A 179 -7.98 -13.50 -2.78
C ASP A 179 -8.95 -14.62 -2.38
N ASP A 180 -9.14 -14.89 -1.08
CA ASP A 180 -10.07 -15.93 -0.59
C ASP A 180 -10.95 -15.44 0.58
N GLY A 181 -11.49 -14.25 0.44
CA GLY A 181 -12.48 -13.68 1.38
C GLY A 181 -12.05 -12.35 1.98
N LEU A 182 -12.88 -11.91 2.91
CA LEU A 182 -12.72 -10.70 3.71
C LEU A 182 -12.40 -11.10 5.15
N SER A 183 -11.24 -10.66 5.66
CA SER A 183 -10.84 -10.90 7.05
C SER A 183 -11.10 -9.64 7.88
N GLN A 184 -11.80 -9.80 8.99
CA GLN A 184 -12.01 -8.76 10.01
C GLN A 184 -11.16 -9.09 11.24
N ARG A 185 -10.26 -8.18 11.64
CA ARG A 185 -9.49 -8.37 12.86
C ARG A 185 -10.30 -7.97 14.09
N MET A 186 -10.48 -8.92 14.99
CA MET A 186 -11.24 -8.71 16.23
C MET A 186 -10.34 -8.17 17.34
N LEU A 187 -10.71 -7.04 17.94
CA LEU A 187 -10.08 -6.56 19.16
C LEU A 187 -10.84 -7.14 20.39
N PRO A 188 -10.14 -7.53 21.48
CA PRO A 188 -8.70 -7.43 21.76
C PRO A 188 -7.88 -8.66 21.33
N THR A 189 -8.49 -9.72 20.79
CA THR A 189 -7.89 -11.05 20.63
C THR A 189 -6.82 -11.12 19.55
N GLN A 190 -6.72 -10.14 18.66
CA GLN A 190 -5.85 -10.13 17.47
C GLN A 190 -6.18 -11.22 16.43
N GLN A 191 -7.22 -12.00 16.63
CA GLN A 191 -7.67 -13.02 15.71
C GLN A 191 -8.49 -12.42 14.57
N PHE A 192 -8.54 -13.14 13.44
CA PHE A 192 -9.38 -12.77 12.32
C PHE A 192 -10.65 -13.60 12.28
N VAL A 193 -11.76 -12.95 11.94
CA VAL A 193 -13.00 -13.59 11.50
C VAL A 193 -13.03 -13.47 9.98
N ASN A 194 -13.14 -14.60 9.31
CA ASN A 194 -13.10 -14.66 7.84
C ASN A 194 -14.50 -14.81 7.26
N HIS A 195 -14.90 -13.85 6.43
CA HIS A 195 -16.15 -13.84 5.68
C HIS A 195 -15.87 -14.35 4.26
N ARG A 196 -16.63 -15.35 3.82
CA ARG A 196 -16.50 -15.97 2.50
C ARG A 196 -17.82 -16.06 1.78
N HIS A 197 -17.76 -16.25 0.48
CA HIS A 197 -18.93 -16.61 -0.32
C HIS A 197 -19.47 -17.97 0.12
N ASP A 198 -20.79 -18.02 0.35
CA ASP A 198 -21.54 -19.24 0.62
C ASP A 198 -22.75 -19.27 -0.33
N PRO A 199 -22.79 -20.17 -1.32
CA PRO A 199 -23.90 -20.22 -2.28
C PRO A 199 -25.24 -20.56 -1.63
N ALA A 200 -25.25 -21.10 -0.41
CA ALA A 200 -26.48 -21.37 0.36
C ALA A 200 -26.96 -20.15 1.18
N ASN A 201 -26.11 -19.11 1.33
CA ASN A 201 -26.42 -17.92 2.10
C ASN A 201 -26.43 -16.66 1.21
N PRO A 202 -27.60 -16.13 0.84
CA PRO A 202 -27.71 -14.94 -0.02
C PRO A 202 -27.15 -13.64 0.60
N TRP A 203 -26.83 -13.66 1.88
CA TRP A 203 -26.24 -12.54 2.62
C TRP A 203 -24.71 -12.66 2.76
N SER A 204 -24.12 -13.72 2.22
CA SER A 204 -22.66 -13.87 2.17
C SER A 204 -22.03 -12.99 1.07
N LEU A 205 -20.71 -12.92 1.01
CA LEU A 205 -19.99 -12.26 -0.09
C LEU A 205 -20.42 -12.85 -1.45
N VAL A 206 -20.51 -12.00 -2.47
CA VAL A 206 -20.80 -12.44 -3.85
C VAL A 206 -19.62 -13.22 -4.44
N SER A 207 -18.39 -12.91 -4.01
CA SER A 207 -17.15 -13.56 -4.42
C SER A 207 -16.13 -13.52 -3.29
N ASN A 208 -15.26 -14.53 -3.24
CA ASN A 208 -14.13 -14.53 -2.30
C ASN A 208 -13.00 -13.60 -2.74
N HIS A 209 -12.95 -13.16 -4.00
CA HIS A 209 -11.89 -12.28 -4.48
C HIS A 209 -12.22 -10.82 -4.16
N VAL A 210 -11.70 -10.33 -3.03
CA VAL A 210 -11.92 -8.95 -2.55
C VAL A 210 -10.73 -8.09 -2.97
N LEU A 211 -10.96 -7.19 -3.93
CA LEU A 211 -9.90 -6.34 -4.52
C LEU A 211 -9.74 -5.00 -3.81
N SER A 212 -10.84 -4.42 -3.35
CA SER A 212 -10.86 -3.07 -2.78
C SER A 212 -11.88 -2.98 -1.66
N LEU A 213 -11.58 -2.16 -0.67
CA LEU A 213 -12.44 -1.85 0.46
C LEU A 213 -12.61 -0.34 0.53
N TYR A 214 -13.81 0.09 0.90
CA TYR A 214 -14.14 1.49 1.12
C TYR A 214 -15.18 1.58 2.25
N GLU A 215 -15.03 2.57 3.13
CA GLU A 215 -16.05 2.94 4.11
C GLU A 215 -16.66 4.28 3.67
N ASP A 216 -17.97 4.33 3.52
CA ASP A 216 -18.71 5.56 3.27
C ASP A 216 -18.91 6.36 4.57
N ALA A 217 -19.18 7.66 4.42
CA ALA A 217 -19.34 8.60 5.55
C ALA A 217 -20.74 8.57 6.15
#